data_4bd72c31c777052be1fe73d59146d15e
#
_entry.id   4bd72c31c777052be1fe73d59146d15e
#
_cell.length_a   1.000
_cell.length_b   1.000
_cell.length_c   1.000
_cell.angle_alpha   90.00
_cell.angle_beta   90.00
_cell.angle_gamma   90.00
#
_symmetry.space_group_name_H-M   'P 1'
#
loop_
_entity.id
_entity.type
_entity.pdbx_description
1 polymer ?
#
loop_
_entity_poly.entity_id
_entity_poly.type
_entity_poly.pdbx_seq_one_letter_code
_entity_poly.pdbx_strand_id
1 'polypeptide(L)'
;MTKVATGKGFELELPTSYVKMKEEAENTISELVSGKPKARKIWTLLREDVEAKADWAMANYIAVAKLKYNDHGEIHAKIVAANALKMLKLILDNGVSTSVMKEKAGDEDDVYLVVLAGALLHDIGNQVHRENHNVSGVYLAIPLLNRLLPKIYKDEEIMYEMRGHILHCIYSHEFEILDLTEESALVGIADGTDMTKGRGRLAFDKGNVNIHTVSALSIEKVEIKQGEDVPVQILIQLSNSAGVFQIQETLGKKIVGGPLEDYCEIIAVAKPDKPLKDKRIVHRIVIKGKKMQAV
;
A
#
# COMPACT_ATOMS: atom_id res chain seq x y z
N MET A 1 -9.39 4.84 -21.13
CA MET A 1 -8.07 5.37 -20.70
C MET A 1 -8.25 6.85 -20.39
N THR A 2 -7.66 7.33 -19.34
CA THR A 2 -7.67 8.72 -18.88
C THR A 2 -6.24 9.23 -18.86
N LYS A 3 -6.01 10.40 -19.46
CA LYS A 3 -4.72 11.09 -19.39
C LYS A 3 -4.56 11.72 -18.02
N VAL A 4 -3.49 11.39 -17.34
CA VAL A 4 -3.13 11.95 -16.04
C VAL A 4 -1.80 12.68 -16.19
N ALA A 5 -1.81 13.98 -15.91
CA ALA A 5 -0.57 14.75 -15.87
C ALA A 5 0.23 14.34 -14.62
N THR A 6 1.46 13.91 -14.83
CA THR A 6 2.40 13.58 -13.76
C THR A 6 3.56 14.56 -13.80
N GLY A 7 3.32 15.78 -13.35
CA GLY A 7 4.26 16.89 -13.44
C GLY A 7 4.21 17.65 -14.76
N LYS A 8 5.07 18.66 -14.91
CA LYS A 8 5.13 19.51 -16.12
C LYS A 8 5.80 18.73 -17.27
N GLY A 9 5.03 18.37 -18.27
CA GLY A 9 5.54 17.78 -19.52
C GLY A 9 5.55 16.26 -19.58
N PHE A 10 4.95 15.58 -18.61
CA PHE A 10 4.78 14.12 -18.65
C PHE A 10 3.32 13.75 -18.41
N GLU A 11 2.71 13.05 -19.38
CA GLU A 11 1.36 12.50 -19.27
C GLU A 11 1.40 10.98 -19.32
N LEU A 12 0.62 10.34 -18.46
CA LEU A 12 0.33 8.91 -18.48
C LEU A 12 -1.10 8.65 -18.90
N GLU A 13 -1.31 7.63 -19.72
CA GLU A 13 -2.63 7.08 -19.97
C GLU A 13 -2.88 5.92 -19.01
N LEU A 14 -3.81 6.12 -18.08
CA LEU A 14 -4.20 5.14 -17.07
C LEU A 14 -5.63 4.64 -17.32
N PRO A 15 -5.97 3.39 -16.93
CA PRO A 15 -7.35 2.93 -16.95
C PRO A 15 -8.26 3.87 -16.14
N THR A 16 -9.38 4.28 -16.73
CA THR A 16 -10.32 5.23 -16.09
C THR A 16 -10.83 4.70 -14.73
N SER A 17 -11.03 3.37 -14.63
CA SER A 17 -11.40 2.72 -13.36
C SER A 17 -10.33 2.90 -12.29
N TYR A 18 -9.06 2.79 -12.64
CA TYR A 18 -7.94 2.98 -11.73
C TYR A 18 -7.82 4.44 -11.25
N VAL A 19 -8.01 5.40 -12.18
CA VAL A 19 -8.02 6.82 -11.82
C VAL A 19 -9.15 7.16 -10.83
N LYS A 20 -10.32 6.54 -10.97
CA LYS A 20 -11.44 6.72 -10.02
C LYS A 20 -11.12 6.21 -8.61
N MET A 21 -10.29 5.18 -8.48
CA MET A 21 -9.85 4.68 -7.17
C MET A 21 -9.09 5.73 -6.36
N LYS A 22 -8.46 6.73 -7.01
CA LYS A 22 -7.83 7.87 -6.33
C LYS A 22 -8.85 8.66 -5.49
N GLU A 23 -9.99 9.01 -6.08
CA GLU A 23 -11.03 9.78 -5.39
C GLU A 23 -11.64 8.97 -4.23
N GLU A 24 -11.87 7.68 -4.45
CA GLU A 24 -12.34 6.76 -3.41
C GLU A 24 -11.33 6.64 -2.25
N ALA A 25 -10.04 6.57 -2.57
CA ALA A 25 -8.96 6.54 -1.58
C ALA A 25 -8.87 7.85 -0.78
N GLU A 26 -8.95 9.01 -1.44
CA GLU A 26 -8.93 10.33 -0.78
C GLU A 26 -10.12 10.50 0.18
N ASN A 27 -11.31 10.07 -0.23
CA ASN A 27 -12.50 10.09 0.61
C ASN A 27 -12.35 9.17 1.83
N THR A 28 -11.85 7.95 1.62
CA THR A 28 -11.58 6.98 2.68
C THR A 28 -10.55 7.51 3.68
N ILE A 29 -9.44 8.07 3.22
CA ILE A 29 -8.43 8.67 4.10
C ILE A 29 -9.06 9.79 4.92
N SER A 30 -9.79 10.71 4.26
CA SER A 30 -10.41 11.87 4.91
C SER A 30 -11.43 11.46 5.98
N GLU A 31 -12.19 10.39 5.74
CA GLU A 31 -13.13 9.81 6.71
C GLU A 31 -12.38 9.22 7.91
N LEU A 32 -11.40 8.35 7.66
CA LEU A 32 -10.68 7.63 8.72
C LEU A 32 -9.85 8.56 9.63
N VAL A 33 -9.35 9.69 9.10
CA VAL A 33 -8.62 10.67 9.92
C VAL A 33 -9.48 11.80 10.46
N SER A 34 -10.80 11.78 10.28
CA SER A 34 -11.69 12.88 10.68
C SER A 34 -11.60 13.23 12.17
N GLY A 35 -11.49 12.22 13.04
CA GLY A 35 -11.31 12.34 14.49
C GLY A 35 -9.86 12.36 14.96
N LYS A 36 -8.86 12.46 14.07
CA LYS A 36 -7.43 12.36 14.33
C LYS A 36 -6.74 13.66 13.88
N PRO A 37 -6.61 14.67 14.74
CA PRO A 37 -6.11 15.98 14.33
C PRO A 37 -4.69 15.99 13.75
N LYS A 38 -3.74 15.17 14.30
CA LYS A 38 -2.37 15.08 13.80
C LYS A 38 -2.34 14.40 12.42
N ALA A 39 -3.01 13.24 12.29
CA ALA A 39 -3.12 12.51 11.03
C ALA A 39 -3.86 13.32 9.95
N ARG A 40 -4.94 14.02 10.31
CA ARG A 40 -5.63 14.92 9.39
C ARG A 40 -4.73 16.08 8.93
N LYS A 41 -3.89 16.59 9.82
CA LYS A 41 -2.96 17.69 9.49
C LYS A 41 -1.89 17.22 8.53
N ILE A 42 -1.24 16.06 8.76
CA ILE A 42 -0.23 15.53 7.83
C ILE A 42 -0.85 15.18 6.47
N TRP A 43 -2.08 14.63 6.45
CA TRP A 43 -2.83 14.41 5.20
C TRP A 43 -2.98 15.68 4.37
N THR A 44 -3.44 16.76 5.00
CA THR A 44 -3.59 18.06 4.33
C THR A 44 -2.26 18.58 3.82
N LEU A 45 -1.22 18.52 4.66
CA LEU A 45 0.10 19.03 4.32
C LEU A 45 0.71 18.28 3.13
N LEU A 46 0.72 16.93 3.16
CA LEU A 46 1.31 16.12 2.07
C LEU A 46 0.52 16.25 0.77
N ARG A 47 -0.80 16.22 0.86
CA ARG A 47 -1.66 16.33 -0.33
C ARG A 47 -1.47 17.66 -1.09
N GLU A 48 -1.16 18.74 -0.38
CA GLU A 48 -1.00 20.08 -0.97
C GLU A 48 0.45 20.43 -1.28
N ASP A 49 1.40 19.65 -0.75
CA ASP A 49 2.82 19.94 -0.87
C ASP A 49 3.34 19.78 -2.29
N VAL A 50 4.09 20.78 -2.77
CA VAL A 50 4.63 20.82 -4.13
C VAL A 50 5.75 19.79 -4.33
N GLU A 51 6.61 19.59 -3.30
CA GLU A 51 7.70 18.63 -3.34
C GLU A 51 7.16 17.21 -3.37
N ALA A 52 6.24 16.85 -2.45
CA ALA A 52 5.61 15.53 -2.44
C ALA A 52 4.91 15.19 -3.78
N LYS A 53 4.22 16.16 -4.38
CA LYS A 53 3.60 15.98 -5.71
C LYS A 53 4.64 15.75 -6.81
N ALA A 54 5.76 16.47 -6.76
CA ALA A 54 6.86 16.30 -7.71
C ALA A 54 7.53 14.92 -7.53
N ASP A 55 7.70 14.47 -6.29
CA ASP A 55 8.29 13.18 -5.96
C ASP A 55 7.43 12.02 -6.52
N TRP A 56 6.12 12.04 -6.28
CA TRP A 56 5.20 11.06 -6.88
C TRP A 56 5.21 11.08 -8.41
N ALA A 57 5.25 12.28 -9.00
CA ALA A 57 5.29 12.42 -10.46
C ALA A 57 6.58 11.85 -11.05
N MET A 58 7.72 12.11 -10.41
CA MET A 58 9.02 11.61 -10.84
C MET A 58 9.18 10.11 -10.60
N ALA A 59 8.63 9.56 -9.49
CA ALA A 59 8.56 8.13 -9.26
C ALA A 59 7.85 7.43 -10.43
N ASN A 60 6.70 7.94 -10.86
CA ASN A 60 5.99 7.43 -12.02
C ASN A 60 6.75 7.63 -13.34
N TYR A 61 7.45 8.74 -13.51
CA TYR A 61 8.26 8.94 -14.71
C TYR A 61 9.33 7.84 -14.84
N ILE A 62 10.03 7.51 -13.79
CA ILE A 62 11.05 6.45 -13.80
C ILE A 62 10.40 5.06 -13.93
N ALA A 63 9.45 4.73 -13.06
CA ALA A 63 8.85 3.40 -13.04
C ALA A 63 8.09 3.10 -14.33
N VAL A 64 7.19 3.98 -14.76
CA VAL A 64 6.29 3.70 -15.88
C VAL A 64 6.91 4.08 -17.22
N ALA A 65 7.50 5.28 -17.35
CA ALA A 65 7.98 5.73 -18.66
C ALA A 65 9.30 5.08 -19.03
N LYS A 66 10.20 4.86 -18.08
CA LYS A 66 11.53 4.31 -18.34
C LYS A 66 11.58 2.80 -18.18
N LEU A 67 11.08 2.28 -17.05
CA LEU A 67 11.20 0.84 -16.72
C LEU A 67 10.02 0.00 -17.22
N LYS A 68 8.92 0.63 -17.68
CA LYS A 68 7.71 -0.07 -18.14
C LYS A 68 7.04 -0.90 -17.02
N TYR A 69 7.13 -0.42 -15.80
CA TYR A 69 6.45 -0.99 -14.65
C TYR A 69 5.03 -0.41 -14.51
N ASN A 70 4.29 -0.86 -13.51
CA ASN A 70 3.00 -0.32 -13.11
C ASN A 70 3.15 1.03 -12.38
N ASP A 71 2.02 1.62 -11.97
CA ASP A 71 1.98 2.90 -11.26
C ASP A 71 2.67 2.82 -9.89
N HIS A 72 3.56 3.77 -9.60
CA HIS A 72 4.26 3.98 -8.33
C HIS A 72 4.19 5.46 -7.90
N GLY A 73 3.19 6.17 -8.41
CA GLY A 73 2.99 7.59 -8.13
C GLY A 73 1.84 7.88 -7.18
N GLU A 74 1.25 9.05 -7.33
CA GLU A 74 0.24 9.60 -6.43
C GLU A 74 -0.99 8.69 -6.25
N ILE A 75 -1.46 8.04 -7.33
CA ILE A 75 -2.67 7.19 -7.26
C ILE A 75 -2.38 5.97 -6.41
N HIS A 76 -1.27 5.27 -6.70
CA HIS A 76 -0.80 4.14 -5.91
C HIS A 76 -0.61 4.51 -4.43
N ALA A 77 0.15 5.56 -4.14
CA ALA A 77 0.42 6.00 -2.78
C ALA A 77 -0.88 6.26 -1.98
N LYS A 78 -1.90 6.86 -2.61
CA LYS A 78 -3.19 7.11 -1.95
C LYS A 78 -4.02 5.84 -1.75
N ILE A 79 -4.01 4.90 -2.69
CA ILE A 79 -4.67 3.60 -2.54
C ILE A 79 -4.03 2.83 -1.39
N VAL A 80 -2.70 2.79 -1.34
CA VAL A 80 -1.94 2.14 -0.27
C VAL A 80 -2.26 2.78 1.08
N ALA A 81 -2.25 4.11 1.17
CA ALA A 81 -2.59 4.82 2.40
C ALA A 81 -4.02 4.53 2.88
N ALA A 82 -5.00 4.54 1.99
CA ALA A 82 -6.38 4.20 2.33
C ALA A 82 -6.51 2.76 2.85
N ASN A 83 -5.83 1.81 2.22
CA ASN A 83 -5.84 0.41 2.61
C ASN A 83 -5.10 0.17 3.93
N ALA A 84 -3.95 0.81 4.15
CA ALA A 84 -3.22 0.76 5.42
C ALA A 84 -4.07 1.28 6.59
N LEU A 85 -4.74 2.42 6.40
CA LEU A 85 -5.62 2.98 7.43
C LEU A 85 -6.87 2.13 7.69
N LYS A 86 -7.45 1.48 6.67
CA LYS A 86 -8.55 0.51 6.88
C LYS A 86 -8.09 -0.66 7.75
N MET A 87 -6.94 -1.24 7.45
CA MET A 87 -6.38 -2.33 8.25
C MET A 87 -6.03 -1.88 9.66
N LEU A 88 -5.41 -0.70 9.81
CA LEU A 88 -5.12 -0.11 11.11
C LEU A 88 -6.38 0.01 11.97
N LYS A 89 -7.46 0.58 11.41
CA LYS A 89 -8.74 0.69 12.12
C LYS A 89 -9.25 -0.68 12.59
N LEU A 90 -9.24 -1.69 11.73
CA LEU A 90 -9.69 -3.04 12.07
C LEU A 90 -8.85 -3.65 13.20
N ILE A 91 -7.54 -3.47 13.17
CA ILE A 91 -6.63 -3.96 14.21
C ILE A 91 -6.91 -3.30 15.56
N LEU A 92 -7.03 -1.97 15.57
CA LEU A 92 -7.31 -1.22 16.79
C LEU A 92 -8.72 -1.49 17.34
N ASP A 93 -9.73 -1.59 16.49
CA ASP A 93 -11.12 -1.94 16.88
C ASP A 93 -11.20 -3.33 17.52
N ASN A 94 -10.25 -4.23 17.22
CA ASN A 94 -10.13 -5.56 17.84
C ASN A 94 -9.18 -5.60 19.05
N GLY A 95 -8.78 -4.44 19.58
CA GLY A 95 -7.98 -4.33 20.79
C GLY A 95 -6.49 -4.67 20.60
N VAL A 96 -6.00 -4.79 19.36
CA VAL A 96 -4.58 -5.00 19.09
C VAL A 96 -3.87 -3.65 19.10
N SER A 97 -2.93 -3.49 20.02
CA SER A 97 -2.09 -2.30 20.11
C SER A 97 -0.93 -2.38 19.13
N THR A 98 -0.44 -1.24 18.65
CA THR A 98 0.71 -1.14 17.75
C THR A 98 1.96 -0.68 18.48
N SER A 99 3.15 -0.78 17.88
CA SER A 99 4.43 -0.51 18.53
C SER A 99 4.51 0.88 19.14
N VAL A 100 4.09 1.93 18.42
CA VAL A 100 4.07 3.31 18.92
C VAL A 100 3.29 3.43 20.23
N MET A 101 2.15 2.74 20.36
CA MET A 101 1.33 2.77 21.58
C MET A 101 1.86 1.82 22.66
N LYS A 102 2.33 0.62 22.30
CA LYS A 102 2.90 -0.37 23.24
C LYS A 102 4.11 0.20 23.97
N GLU A 103 4.96 0.90 23.25
CA GLU A 103 6.21 1.46 23.75
C GLU A 103 6.03 2.87 24.36
N LYS A 104 4.79 3.39 24.31
CA LYS A 104 4.43 4.72 24.83
C LYS A 104 5.16 5.86 24.14
N ALA A 105 5.57 5.68 22.90
CA ALA A 105 6.16 6.72 22.07
C ALA A 105 5.12 7.75 21.60
N GLY A 106 3.85 7.33 21.45
CA GLY A 106 2.76 8.18 21.02
C GLY A 106 1.38 7.64 21.36
N ASP A 107 0.36 8.38 20.96
CA ASP A 107 -1.05 8.00 21.07
C ASP A 107 -1.59 7.42 19.75
N GLU A 108 -2.88 7.07 19.75
CA GLU A 108 -3.55 6.53 18.58
C GLU A 108 -3.51 7.48 17.36
N ASP A 109 -3.57 8.80 17.57
CA ASP A 109 -3.49 9.78 16.49
C ASP A 109 -2.08 9.81 15.85
N ASP A 110 -1.02 9.57 16.66
CA ASP A 110 0.35 9.41 16.18
C ASP A 110 0.50 8.16 15.32
N VAL A 111 -0.13 7.05 15.71
CA VAL A 111 -0.15 5.81 14.89
C VAL A 111 -0.80 6.07 13.53
N TYR A 112 -1.95 6.73 13.50
CA TYR A 112 -2.60 7.10 12.23
C TYR A 112 -1.72 8.01 11.38
N LEU A 113 -1.02 8.96 12.00
CA LEU A 113 -0.07 9.84 11.29
C LEU A 113 1.10 9.06 10.70
N VAL A 114 1.71 8.16 11.49
CA VAL A 114 2.87 7.35 11.06
C VAL A 114 2.50 6.46 9.88
N VAL A 115 1.42 5.69 10.00
CA VAL A 115 0.95 4.78 8.93
C VAL A 115 0.59 5.56 7.67
N LEU A 116 -0.13 6.67 7.82
CA LEU A 116 -0.53 7.51 6.68
C LEU A 116 0.66 8.12 5.97
N ALA A 117 1.59 8.73 6.70
CA ALA A 117 2.76 9.37 6.12
C ALA A 117 3.71 8.33 5.51
N GLY A 118 3.93 7.20 6.19
CA GLY A 118 4.71 6.07 5.68
C GLY A 118 4.15 5.57 4.36
N ALA A 119 2.85 5.30 4.30
CA ALA A 119 2.17 4.83 3.10
C ALA A 119 2.19 5.84 1.94
N LEU A 120 2.04 7.14 2.22
CA LEU A 120 2.10 8.16 1.17
C LEU A 120 3.51 8.35 0.59
N LEU A 121 4.55 8.07 1.37
CA LEU A 121 5.95 8.34 1.01
C LEU A 121 6.76 7.07 0.69
N HIS A 122 6.19 5.85 0.83
CA HIS A 122 6.96 4.59 0.72
C HIS A 122 7.72 4.47 -0.60
N ASP A 123 7.14 4.93 -1.70
CA ASP A 123 7.60 4.72 -3.07
C ASP A 123 8.31 5.93 -3.71
N ILE A 124 8.47 7.07 -2.98
CA ILE A 124 9.07 8.28 -3.57
C ILE A 124 10.51 8.07 -4.03
N GLY A 125 11.22 7.09 -3.48
CA GLY A 125 12.57 6.75 -3.89
C GLY A 125 12.68 6.20 -5.31
N ASN A 126 11.60 5.70 -5.91
CA ASN A 126 11.55 5.30 -7.31
C ASN A 126 11.93 6.44 -8.26
N GLN A 127 11.83 7.72 -7.85
CA GLN A 127 12.29 8.84 -8.65
C GLN A 127 13.82 8.82 -8.89
N VAL A 128 14.57 8.17 -8.01
CA VAL A 128 16.02 7.99 -8.16
C VAL A 128 16.30 6.75 -9.01
N HIS A 129 15.84 5.60 -8.55
CA HIS A 129 15.91 4.31 -9.24
C HIS A 129 15.02 3.28 -8.57
N ARG A 130 14.57 2.23 -9.29
CA ARG A 130 13.83 1.12 -8.68
C ARG A 130 14.68 0.30 -7.70
N GLU A 131 15.96 0.07 -8.02
CA GLU A 131 16.87 -0.59 -7.09
C GLU A 131 17.12 0.28 -5.86
N ASN A 132 16.97 -0.31 -4.66
CA ASN A 132 17.12 0.37 -3.39
C ASN A 132 16.26 1.64 -3.23
N HIS A 133 15.06 1.64 -3.88
CA HIS A 133 14.16 2.80 -3.80
C HIS A 133 13.67 3.05 -2.37
N ASN A 134 13.57 2.03 -1.53
CA ASN A 134 13.28 2.14 -0.11
C ASN A 134 14.36 2.95 0.63
N VAL A 135 15.64 2.71 0.35
CA VAL A 135 16.77 3.47 0.90
C VAL A 135 16.73 4.92 0.39
N SER A 136 16.59 5.09 -0.93
CA SER A 136 16.48 6.42 -1.55
C SER A 136 15.26 7.18 -1.02
N GLY A 137 14.13 6.48 -0.79
CA GLY A 137 12.92 7.03 -0.20
C GLY A 137 13.13 7.62 1.19
N VAL A 138 13.88 6.91 2.05
CA VAL A 138 14.27 7.43 3.37
C VAL A 138 15.04 8.75 3.26
N TYR A 139 16.05 8.83 2.39
CA TYR A 139 16.84 10.05 2.21
C TYR A 139 15.99 11.22 1.70
N LEU A 140 15.07 10.98 0.79
CA LEU A 140 14.17 12.01 0.25
C LEU A 140 13.10 12.44 1.28
N ALA A 141 12.60 11.52 2.08
CA ALA A 141 11.58 11.81 3.08
C ALA A 141 12.10 12.68 4.24
N ILE A 142 13.37 12.56 4.63
CA ILE A 142 13.93 13.30 5.76
C ILE A 142 13.75 14.83 5.62
N PRO A 143 14.21 15.52 4.56
CA PRO A 143 14.02 16.96 4.43
C PRO A 143 12.56 17.36 4.35
N LEU A 144 11.73 16.57 3.67
CA LEU A 144 10.30 16.80 3.57
C LEU A 144 9.62 16.73 4.95
N LEU A 145 9.89 15.67 5.73
CA LEU A 145 9.33 15.50 7.08
C LEU A 145 9.85 16.56 8.06
N ASN A 146 11.13 16.94 7.98
CA ASN A 146 11.71 18.04 8.79
C ASN A 146 11.00 19.38 8.55
N ARG A 147 10.42 19.58 7.37
CA ARG A 147 9.67 20.80 7.01
C ARG A 147 8.20 20.70 7.42
N LEU A 148 7.60 19.52 7.46
CA LEU A 148 6.18 19.34 7.70
C LEU A 148 5.83 19.03 9.16
N LEU A 149 6.59 18.15 9.84
CA LEU A 149 6.28 17.72 11.19
C LEU A 149 6.30 18.85 12.25
N PRO A 150 7.17 19.87 12.17
CA PRO A 150 7.12 21.01 13.10
C PRO A 150 5.81 21.81 13.05
N LYS A 151 5.00 21.64 12.00
CA LYS A 151 3.66 22.24 11.90
C LYS A 151 2.59 21.47 12.68
N ILE A 152 2.94 20.27 13.20
CA ILE A 152 2.07 19.36 13.93
C ILE A 152 2.52 19.23 15.38
N TYR A 153 3.80 18.98 15.59
CA TYR A 153 4.40 18.77 16.91
C TYR A 153 5.06 20.04 17.43
N LYS A 154 4.88 20.30 18.73
CA LYS A 154 5.62 21.33 19.46
C LYS A 154 6.82 20.75 20.21
N ASP A 155 6.70 19.48 20.62
CA ASP A 155 7.77 18.72 21.25
C ASP A 155 8.65 18.11 20.17
N GLU A 156 9.93 18.47 20.18
CA GLU A 156 10.89 18.04 19.19
C GLU A 156 11.28 16.56 19.37
N GLU A 157 11.30 16.05 20.59
CA GLU A 157 11.68 14.67 20.88
C GLU A 157 10.62 13.73 20.28
N ILE A 158 9.34 13.92 20.61
CA ILE A 158 8.22 13.18 20.04
C ILE A 158 8.19 13.31 18.50
N MET A 159 8.43 14.51 18.00
CA MET A 159 8.46 14.76 16.56
C MET A 159 9.53 13.90 15.86
N TYR A 160 10.74 13.81 16.41
CA TYR A 160 11.83 13.02 15.82
C TYR A 160 11.60 11.52 15.97
N GLU A 161 10.96 11.08 17.06
CA GLU A 161 10.54 9.69 17.22
C GLU A 161 9.50 9.29 16.16
N MET A 162 8.44 10.09 15.99
CA MET A 162 7.44 9.83 14.95
C MET A 162 8.05 9.86 13.55
N ARG A 163 9.00 10.77 13.29
CA ARG A 163 9.77 10.73 12.04
C ARG A 163 10.50 9.40 11.89
N GLY A 164 11.15 8.89 12.93
CA GLY A 164 11.83 7.59 12.92
C GLY A 164 10.90 6.46 12.52
N HIS A 165 9.70 6.38 13.12
CA HIS A 165 8.68 5.38 12.77
C HIS A 165 8.22 5.51 11.30
N ILE A 166 8.00 6.73 10.79
CA ILE A 166 7.66 6.95 9.38
C ILE A 166 8.78 6.45 8.45
N LEU A 167 10.05 6.76 8.77
CA LEU A 167 11.19 6.32 7.98
C LEU A 167 11.34 4.79 8.01
N HIS A 168 11.02 4.14 9.13
CA HIS A 168 10.98 2.68 9.22
C HIS A 168 9.91 2.10 8.28
N CYS A 169 8.70 2.67 8.25
CA CYS A 169 7.67 2.25 7.29
C CYS A 169 8.13 2.38 5.83
N ILE A 170 8.81 3.47 5.49
CA ILE A 170 9.35 3.68 4.14
C ILE A 170 10.44 2.66 3.82
N TYR A 171 11.33 2.36 4.76
CA TYR A 171 12.44 1.44 4.53
C TYR A 171 11.97 -0.01 4.38
N SER A 172 11.08 -0.48 5.25
CA SER A 172 10.74 -1.90 5.37
C SER A 172 9.53 -2.34 4.55
N HIS A 173 8.91 -1.46 3.75
CA HIS A 173 7.76 -1.86 2.92
C HIS A 173 8.09 -2.93 1.86
N GLU A 174 9.36 -3.12 1.49
CA GLU A 174 9.80 -4.16 0.55
C GLU A 174 9.79 -5.55 1.20
N PHE A 175 9.27 -6.56 0.48
CA PHE A 175 9.08 -7.92 0.99
C PHE A 175 10.37 -8.66 1.38
N GLU A 176 11.53 -8.16 0.97
CA GLU A 176 12.84 -8.73 1.32
C GLU A 176 13.33 -8.24 2.69
N ILE A 177 12.67 -7.24 3.27
CA ILE A 177 13.03 -6.64 4.55
C ILE A 177 11.95 -7.00 5.56
N LEU A 178 12.36 -7.56 6.69
CA LEU A 178 11.44 -7.91 7.76
C LEU A 178 10.89 -6.63 8.42
N ASP A 179 9.58 -6.52 8.45
CA ASP A 179 8.89 -5.52 9.26
C ASP A 179 9.11 -5.77 10.75
N LEU A 180 9.49 -4.72 11.49
CA LEU A 180 9.75 -4.82 12.92
C LEU A 180 8.65 -4.19 13.77
N THR A 181 7.75 -3.43 13.17
CA THR A 181 6.62 -2.77 13.84
C THR A 181 5.32 -3.06 13.11
N GLU A 182 4.19 -3.02 13.82
CA GLU A 182 2.87 -3.19 13.22
C GLU A 182 2.58 -2.07 12.20
N GLU A 183 3.05 -0.84 12.47
CA GLU A 183 2.89 0.30 11.57
C GLU A 183 3.57 0.05 10.22
N SER A 184 4.80 -0.47 10.23
CA SER A 184 5.52 -0.78 8.98
C SER A 184 4.88 -1.94 8.24
N ALA A 185 4.48 -3.00 8.95
CA ALA A 185 3.79 -4.14 8.35
C ALA A 185 2.46 -3.73 7.69
N LEU A 186 1.70 -2.80 8.30
CA LEU A 186 0.48 -2.24 7.69
C LEU A 186 0.78 -1.58 6.34
N VAL A 187 1.87 -0.82 6.25
CA VAL A 187 2.27 -0.15 5.00
C VAL A 187 2.72 -1.19 3.96
N GLY A 188 3.57 -2.13 4.35
CA GLY A 188 4.06 -3.18 3.46
C GLY A 188 2.94 -4.06 2.91
N ILE A 189 2.02 -4.53 3.77
CA ILE A 189 0.86 -5.33 3.36
C ILE A 189 -0.07 -4.51 2.45
N ALA A 190 -0.32 -3.24 2.79
CA ALA A 190 -1.19 -2.37 2.00
C ALA A 190 -0.64 -2.14 0.60
N ASP A 191 0.67 -1.95 0.44
CA ASP A 191 1.31 -1.87 -0.88
C ASP A 191 1.01 -3.14 -1.70
N GLY A 192 1.17 -4.32 -1.10
CA GLY A 192 0.84 -5.60 -1.73
C GLY A 192 -0.62 -5.72 -2.15
N THR A 193 -1.56 -4.97 -1.57
CA THR A 193 -2.99 -5.02 -1.92
C THR A 193 -3.34 -4.25 -3.20
N ASP A 194 -2.53 -3.29 -3.65
CA ASP A 194 -2.78 -2.56 -4.91
C ASP A 194 -2.26 -3.35 -6.12
N MET A 195 -2.82 -4.52 -6.34
CA MET A 195 -2.44 -5.48 -7.37
C MET A 195 -3.53 -5.76 -8.41
N THR A 196 -4.56 -4.92 -8.50
CA THR A 196 -5.67 -5.14 -9.44
C THR A 196 -5.24 -5.06 -10.90
N LYS A 197 -6.01 -5.71 -11.78
CA LYS A 197 -5.80 -5.68 -13.24
C LYS A 197 -5.72 -4.26 -13.81
N GLY A 198 -6.34 -3.28 -13.15
CA GLY A 198 -6.27 -1.88 -13.55
C GLY A 198 -4.84 -1.33 -13.49
N ARG A 199 -4.12 -1.62 -12.41
CA ARG A 199 -2.70 -1.27 -12.24
C ARG A 199 -1.79 -2.18 -13.10
N GLY A 200 -2.01 -3.51 -13.04
CA GLY A 200 -1.20 -4.50 -13.74
C GLY A 200 -1.22 -4.35 -15.27
N ARG A 201 -2.35 -3.91 -15.83
CA ARG A 201 -2.50 -3.70 -17.28
C ARG A 201 -1.51 -2.68 -17.84
N LEU A 202 -1.13 -1.68 -17.06
CA LEU A 202 -0.24 -0.62 -17.51
C LEU A 202 1.13 -1.17 -17.98
N ALA A 203 1.74 -2.05 -17.18
CA ALA A 203 3.00 -2.68 -17.54
C ALA A 203 2.85 -3.62 -18.74
N PHE A 204 1.77 -4.40 -18.77
CA PHE A 204 1.47 -5.32 -19.89
C PHE A 204 1.28 -4.58 -21.23
N ASP A 205 0.47 -3.51 -21.26
CA ASP A 205 0.21 -2.72 -22.48
C ASP A 205 1.47 -1.99 -22.96
N LYS A 206 2.48 -1.78 -22.10
CA LYS A 206 3.79 -1.23 -22.46
C LYS A 206 4.81 -2.29 -22.91
N GLY A 207 4.37 -3.54 -23.07
CA GLY A 207 5.17 -4.65 -23.58
C GLY A 207 5.99 -5.40 -22.52
N ASN A 208 5.80 -5.12 -21.24
CA ASN A 208 6.42 -5.89 -20.17
C ASN A 208 5.56 -7.13 -19.88
N VAL A 209 5.81 -8.20 -20.65
CA VAL A 209 5.07 -9.47 -20.55
C VAL A 209 5.89 -10.49 -19.78
N ASN A 210 5.52 -10.72 -18.53
CA ASN A 210 6.11 -11.74 -17.65
C ASN A 210 5.04 -12.32 -16.72
N ILE A 211 5.39 -13.27 -15.87
CA ILE A 211 4.44 -13.95 -14.99
C ILE A 211 3.77 -12.98 -14.01
N HIS A 212 4.47 -11.95 -13.53
CA HIS A 212 3.90 -10.95 -12.63
C HIS A 212 2.82 -10.11 -13.31
N THR A 213 3.10 -9.61 -14.54
CA THR A 213 2.12 -8.81 -15.28
C THR A 213 0.92 -9.63 -15.72
N VAL A 214 1.15 -10.88 -16.15
CA VAL A 214 0.07 -11.79 -16.56
C VAL A 214 -0.82 -12.20 -15.37
N SER A 215 -0.21 -12.52 -14.23
CA SER A 215 -0.95 -12.91 -13.03
C SER A 215 -1.75 -11.72 -12.44
N ALA A 216 -1.20 -10.51 -12.46
CA ALA A 216 -1.91 -9.31 -12.04
C ALA A 216 -3.18 -9.03 -12.85
N LEU A 217 -3.19 -9.36 -14.16
CA LEU A 217 -4.40 -9.23 -15.00
C LEU A 217 -5.56 -10.12 -14.54
N SER A 218 -5.29 -11.13 -13.72
CA SER A 218 -6.30 -12.03 -13.17
C SER A 218 -6.97 -11.50 -11.89
N ILE A 219 -6.45 -10.42 -11.29
CA ILE A 219 -7.00 -9.83 -10.07
C ILE A 219 -8.09 -8.83 -10.43
N GLU A 220 -9.34 -9.18 -10.15
CA GLU A 220 -10.49 -8.32 -10.44
C GLU A 220 -10.71 -7.26 -9.35
N LYS A 221 -10.65 -7.67 -8.08
CA LYS A 221 -10.93 -6.81 -6.93
C LYS A 221 -10.13 -7.29 -5.72
N VAL A 222 -9.67 -6.33 -4.92
CA VAL A 222 -9.15 -6.54 -3.57
C VAL A 222 -10.02 -5.75 -2.61
N GLU A 223 -10.43 -6.37 -1.52
CA GLU A 223 -11.29 -5.78 -0.50
C GLU A 223 -10.75 -6.11 0.89
N ILE A 224 -10.61 -5.09 1.72
CA ILE A 224 -10.18 -5.21 3.12
C ILE A 224 -11.40 -5.10 3.99
N LYS A 225 -11.61 -6.07 4.86
CA LYS A 225 -12.76 -6.11 5.77
C LYS A 225 -12.43 -6.87 7.06
N GLN A 226 -13.34 -6.79 8.02
CA GLN A 226 -13.28 -7.60 9.24
C GLN A 226 -13.30 -9.10 8.88
N GLY A 227 -12.36 -9.86 9.44
CA GLY A 227 -12.35 -11.32 9.36
C GLY A 227 -13.28 -11.96 10.41
N GLU A 228 -13.50 -13.26 10.27
CA GLU A 228 -14.29 -14.04 11.25
C GLU A 228 -13.43 -14.42 12.47
N ASP A 229 -12.23 -14.92 12.20
CA ASP A 229 -11.30 -15.43 13.24
C ASP A 229 -10.15 -14.45 13.53
N VAL A 230 -9.90 -13.49 12.64
CA VAL A 230 -8.80 -12.52 12.74
C VAL A 230 -9.28 -11.11 12.42
N PRO A 231 -8.63 -10.06 12.94
CA PRO A 231 -9.04 -8.68 12.71
C PRO A 231 -9.17 -8.31 11.24
N VAL A 232 -8.23 -8.73 10.39
CA VAL A 232 -8.13 -8.29 9.01
C VAL A 232 -8.29 -9.46 8.05
N GLN A 233 -9.29 -9.38 7.18
CA GLN A 233 -9.44 -10.27 6.02
C GLN A 233 -9.20 -9.49 4.73
N ILE A 234 -8.26 -9.96 3.91
CA ILE A 234 -8.02 -9.46 2.56
C ILE A 234 -8.70 -10.40 1.58
N LEU A 235 -9.85 -9.98 1.07
CA LEU A 235 -10.65 -10.76 0.10
C LEU A 235 -10.25 -10.39 -1.32
N ILE A 236 -9.80 -11.37 -2.11
CA ILE A 236 -9.34 -11.18 -3.47
C ILE A 236 -10.24 -11.96 -4.43
N GLN A 237 -10.81 -11.26 -5.40
CA GLN A 237 -11.58 -11.86 -6.47
C GLN A 237 -10.71 -12.06 -7.70
N LEU A 238 -10.69 -13.30 -8.21
CA LEU A 238 -9.89 -13.71 -9.36
C LEU A 238 -10.79 -14.04 -10.53
N SER A 239 -10.40 -13.67 -11.76
CA SER A 239 -11.01 -14.15 -12.99
C SER A 239 -10.54 -15.57 -13.36
N ASN A 240 -9.34 -15.92 -12.94
CA ASN A 240 -8.76 -17.25 -13.12
C ASN A 240 -7.64 -17.53 -12.10
N SER A 241 -7.16 -18.76 -12.02
CA SER A 241 -6.18 -19.20 -11.02
C SER A 241 -4.76 -18.65 -11.19
N ALA A 242 -4.43 -17.99 -12.30
CA ALA A 242 -3.10 -17.40 -12.47
C ALA A 242 -2.82 -16.29 -11.43
N GLY A 243 -3.88 -15.62 -10.93
CA GLY A 243 -3.77 -14.62 -9.87
C GLY A 243 -3.19 -15.13 -8.56
N VAL A 244 -3.22 -16.45 -8.30
CA VAL A 244 -2.62 -17.06 -7.11
C VAL A 244 -1.12 -16.79 -7.02
N PHE A 245 -0.43 -16.78 -8.16
CA PHE A 245 0.98 -16.44 -8.21
C PHE A 245 1.24 -15.03 -7.67
N GLN A 246 0.44 -14.05 -8.10
CA GLN A 246 0.57 -12.67 -7.61
C GLN A 246 0.37 -12.58 -6.09
N ILE A 247 -0.63 -13.31 -5.57
CA ILE A 247 -0.93 -13.34 -4.14
C ILE A 247 0.24 -13.95 -3.36
N GLN A 248 0.76 -15.08 -3.80
CA GLN A 248 1.81 -15.80 -3.10
C GLN A 248 3.15 -15.05 -3.14
N GLU A 249 3.54 -14.55 -4.32
CA GLU A 249 4.88 -13.99 -4.55
C GLU A 249 5.00 -12.52 -4.12
N THR A 250 3.90 -11.83 -3.91
CA THR A 250 3.89 -10.43 -3.45
C THR A 250 3.25 -10.28 -2.07
N LEU A 251 1.93 -10.32 -1.99
CA LEU A 251 1.19 -10.04 -0.75
C LEU A 251 1.49 -11.06 0.37
N GLY A 252 1.53 -12.36 0.05
CA GLY A 252 1.79 -13.41 1.03
C GLY A 252 3.14 -13.26 1.72
N LYS A 253 4.17 -12.87 0.97
CA LYS A 253 5.51 -12.64 1.51
C LYS A 253 5.59 -11.47 2.48
N LYS A 254 4.71 -10.47 2.34
CA LYS A 254 4.65 -9.30 3.22
C LYS A 254 3.94 -9.57 4.55
N ILE A 255 3.18 -10.65 4.65
CA ILE A 255 2.49 -11.04 5.89
C ILE A 255 3.31 -12.04 6.69
N VAL A 256 3.91 -13.01 6.00
CA VAL A 256 4.60 -14.14 6.63
C VAL A 256 5.85 -13.70 7.38
N GLY A 257 5.90 -14.02 8.67
CA GLY A 257 7.02 -13.71 9.57
C GLY A 257 7.01 -12.28 10.12
N GLY A 258 6.08 -11.44 9.70
CA GLY A 258 5.91 -10.08 10.19
C GLY A 258 5.01 -10.00 11.44
N PRO A 259 4.96 -8.83 12.10
CA PRO A 259 4.21 -8.65 13.36
C PRO A 259 2.69 -8.76 13.19
N LEU A 260 2.17 -8.78 11.97
CA LEU A 260 0.74 -8.92 11.66
C LEU A 260 0.34 -10.31 11.13
N GLU A 261 1.25 -11.30 11.15
CA GLU A 261 0.99 -12.65 10.63
C GLU A 261 -0.24 -13.31 11.26
N ASP A 262 -0.42 -13.15 12.57
CA ASP A 262 -1.54 -13.73 13.32
C ASP A 262 -2.84 -12.91 13.24
N TYR A 263 -2.79 -11.69 12.72
CA TYR A 263 -3.91 -10.77 12.67
C TYR A 263 -4.51 -10.59 11.27
N CYS A 264 -3.88 -11.19 10.24
CA CYS A 264 -4.30 -11.06 8.86
C CYS A 264 -4.53 -12.41 8.19
N GLU A 265 -5.60 -12.51 7.39
CA GLU A 265 -5.81 -13.64 6.49
C GLU A 265 -6.09 -13.17 5.06
N ILE A 266 -5.68 -13.98 4.10
CA ILE A 266 -6.00 -13.77 2.69
C ILE A 266 -6.98 -14.83 2.25
N ILE A 267 -8.11 -14.41 1.66
CA ILE A 267 -9.06 -15.29 1.01
C ILE A 267 -9.13 -14.92 -0.47
N ALA A 268 -8.72 -15.85 -1.34
CA ALA A 268 -8.82 -15.67 -2.78
C ALA A 268 -9.93 -16.56 -3.34
N VAL A 269 -10.82 -15.95 -4.12
CA VAL A 269 -11.97 -16.64 -4.73
C VAL A 269 -11.92 -16.44 -6.23
N ALA A 270 -11.81 -17.55 -6.97
CA ALA A 270 -11.93 -17.52 -8.41
C ALA A 270 -13.42 -17.53 -8.82
N LYS A 271 -13.84 -16.48 -9.53
CA LYS A 271 -15.18 -16.39 -10.17
C LYS A 271 -14.98 -16.28 -11.68
N PRO A 272 -14.81 -17.41 -12.40
CA PRO A 272 -14.62 -17.37 -13.83
C PRO A 272 -15.90 -16.90 -14.54
N ASP A 273 -15.75 -16.10 -15.60
CA ASP A 273 -16.86 -15.61 -16.44
C ASP A 273 -17.62 -16.73 -17.13
N LYS A 274 -17.06 -17.95 -17.19
CA LYS A 274 -17.67 -19.15 -17.77
C LYS A 274 -17.51 -20.33 -16.82
N PRO A 275 -18.48 -21.28 -16.79
CA PRO A 275 -18.35 -22.48 -15.98
C PRO A 275 -17.06 -23.22 -16.33
N LEU A 276 -16.24 -23.48 -15.33
CA LEU A 276 -15.00 -24.23 -15.49
C LEU A 276 -15.33 -25.69 -15.85
N LYS A 277 -14.75 -26.17 -16.95
CA LYS A 277 -14.91 -27.59 -17.36
C LYS A 277 -14.01 -28.51 -16.52
N ASP A 278 -12.94 -27.99 -15.94
CA ASP A 278 -11.99 -28.76 -15.15
C ASP A 278 -12.29 -28.61 -13.64
N LYS A 279 -12.76 -29.69 -13.03
CA LYS A 279 -13.08 -29.77 -11.60
C LYS A 279 -11.84 -29.75 -10.68
N ARG A 280 -10.62 -29.85 -11.24
CA ARG A 280 -9.36 -29.81 -10.50
C ARG A 280 -8.88 -28.38 -10.28
N ILE A 281 -9.53 -27.37 -10.85
CA ILE A 281 -9.16 -25.97 -10.66
C ILE A 281 -9.57 -25.53 -9.27
N VAL A 282 -8.63 -24.91 -8.56
CA VAL A 282 -8.84 -24.38 -7.23
C VAL A 282 -9.77 -23.18 -7.29
N HIS A 283 -10.90 -23.24 -6.58
CA HIS A 283 -11.92 -22.19 -6.56
C HIS A 283 -11.73 -21.19 -5.41
N ARG A 284 -11.13 -21.66 -4.31
CA ARG A 284 -10.89 -20.87 -3.12
C ARG A 284 -9.58 -21.26 -2.49
N ILE A 285 -8.79 -20.25 -2.11
CA ILE A 285 -7.53 -20.41 -1.36
C ILE A 285 -7.62 -19.53 -0.13
N VAL A 286 -7.18 -20.09 0.99
CA VAL A 286 -7.02 -19.38 2.26
C VAL A 286 -5.56 -19.43 2.66
N ILE A 287 -4.98 -18.28 2.98
CA ILE A 287 -3.62 -18.16 3.49
C ILE A 287 -3.71 -17.56 4.89
N LYS A 288 -3.24 -18.34 5.89
CA LYS A 288 -3.08 -17.92 7.29
C LYS A 288 -1.65 -18.22 7.71
N GLY A 289 -0.86 -17.20 7.98
CA GLY A 289 0.56 -17.34 8.22
C GLY A 289 1.25 -18.11 7.10
N LYS A 290 2.08 -19.10 7.45
CA LYS A 290 2.79 -19.95 6.48
C LYS A 290 1.92 -21.05 5.82
N LYS A 291 0.64 -21.18 6.19
CA LYS A 291 -0.22 -22.24 5.69
C LYS A 291 -1.11 -21.74 4.57
N MET A 292 -1.01 -22.40 3.41
CA MET A 292 -1.93 -22.22 2.28
C MET A 292 -2.82 -23.46 2.16
N GLN A 293 -4.12 -23.26 2.06
CA GLN A 293 -5.10 -24.33 1.91
C GLN A 293 -6.05 -24.01 0.74
N ALA A 294 -6.26 -25.00 -0.14
CA ALA A 294 -7.31 -24.98 -1.11
C ALA A 294 -8.60 -25.51 -0.45
N VAL A 295 -9.73 -24.80 -0.58
CA VAL A 295 -11.01 -25.12 0.04
C VAL A 295 -12.10 -25.22 -1.03
#